data_885cec15fa2d9d5b2fb1c12c0be1ca2b
#
_entry.id   885cec15fa2d9d5b2fb1c12c0be1ca2b
#
_cell.length_a   1.000
_cell.length_b   1.000
_cell.length_c   1.000
_cell.angle_alpha   90.00
_cell.angle_beta   90.00
_cell.angle_gamma   90.00
#
_symmetry.space_group_name_H-M   'P 1'
#
loop_
_entity.id
_entity.type
_entity.pdbx_description
1 polymer ?
#
loop_
_entity_poly.entity_id
_entity_poly.type
_entity_poly.pdbx_seq_one_letter_code
_entity_poly.pdbx_strand_id
1 'polypeptide(L)'
;MTQPPTYPTPPAGGPPPAAGGFAPPSGPASQGYAVPPQYGPPGQLPPPGWTPPPPGWAPPPPGWAGPPHPPPALAPGGQPLASFGDRLLAALIDGALSALVVMVLLLPPFVFLFWNMTTELARTNPDGTVGPRPDVFLNEFVLPLILLELGLIVVMLGIYWLYHVEYMKRTGQTFGKRVMKLRVVPLDPAATLDRRMAGRRYAVQYLAAAFLPGLSYLDGLWQLWDKPWQQCLHDKFAGTVVVKVSA
;
A
#
# COMPACT_ATOMS: atom_id res chain seq x y z
N MET A 1 -15.46 26.52 -49.07
CA MET A 1 -14.45 25.54 -49.53
C MET A 1 -13.12 25.99 -48.97
N THR A 2 -12.71 25.43 -47.87
CA THR A 2 -11.44 25.73 -47.16
C THR A 2 -10.43 24.63 -47.50
N GLN A 3 -9.30 25.03 -48.09
CA GLN A 3 -8.20 24.12 -48.45
C GLN A 3 -7.56 23.54 -47.17
N PRO A 4 -7.17 22.25 -47.17
CA PRO A 4 -6.40 21.67 -46.07
C PRO A 4 -4.94 22.18 -46.08
N PRO A 5 -4.27 22.24 -44.93
CA PRO A 5 -2.89 22.69 -44.79
C PRO A 5 -1.92 21.73 -45.48
N THR A 6 -1.03 22.29 -46.33
CA THR A 6 0.07 21.59 -46.98
C THR A 6 1.23 21.38 -46.02
N TYR A 7 1.61 20.13 -45.77
CA TYR A 7 2.83 19.77 -45.05
C TYR A 7 4.06 19.85 -45.93
N PRO A 8 5.20 20.39 -45.50
CA PRO A 8 6.44 20.40 -46.27
C PRO A 8 7.00 18.98 -46.45
N THR A 9 7.34 18.65 -47.70
CA THR A 9 7.98 17.40 -48.07
C THR A 9 9.41 17.34 -47.52
N PRO A 10 9.86 16.24 -46.91
CA PRO A 10 11.23 16.11 -46.46
C PRO A 10 12.19 16.00 -47.68
N PRO A 11 13.43 16.53 -47.60
CA PRO A 11 14.40 16.47 -48.66
C PRO A 11 14.83 15.02 -48.96
N ALA A 12 15.00 14.73 -50.25
CA ALA A 12 15.40 13.45 -50.79
C ALA A 12 16.80 13.02 -50.31
N GLY A 13 16.93 11.73 -50.10
CA GLY A 13 18.03 11.02 -49.45
C GLY A 13 19.44 11.33 -49.94
N GLY A 14 20.32 11.49 -48.99
CA GLY A 14 21.75 11.24 -49.15
C GLY A 14 22.06 9.74 -48.97
N PRO A 15 23.17 9.25 -49.52
CA PRO A 15 23.56 7.84 -49.43
C PRO A 15 23.79 7.42 -47.96
N PRO A 16 23.52 6.15 -47.62
CA PRO A 16 23.72 5.66 -46.24
C PRO A 16 25.20 5.73 -45.87
N PRO A 17 25.54 6.11 -44.62
CA PRO A 17 26.90 6.07 -44.14
C PRO A 17 27.41 4.64 -44.15
N ALA A 18 28.67 4.45 -44.64
CA ALA A 18 29.35 3.16 -44.61
C ALA A 18 29.39 2.57 -43.22
N ALA A 19 29.13 1.27 -43.12
CA ALA A 19 29.24 0.49 -41.89
C ALA A 19 30.67 0.58 -41.36
N GLY A 20 30.89 1.52 -40.42
CA GLY A 20 32.09 1.59 -39.61
C GLY A 20 32.02 0.46 -38.56
N GLY A 21 32.80 -0.61 -38.78
CA GLY A 21 33.00 -1.63 -37.80
C GLY A 21 33.65 -1.04 -36.55
N PHE A 22 32.99 -1.15 -35.41
CA PHE A 22 33.61 -0.91 -34.13
C PHE A 22 34.68 -1.98 -33.89
N ALA A 23 35.96 -1.60 -34.06
CA ALA A 23 37.04 -2.38 -33.54
C ALA A 23 36.95 -2.32 -31.99
N PRO A 24 36.99 -3.47 -31.29
CA PRO A 24 37.04 -3.45 -29.83
C PRO A 24 38.33 -2.74 -29.38
N PRO A 25 38.29 -1.92 -28.30
CA PRO A 25 39.49 -1.32 -27.77
C PRO A 25 40.47 -2.41 -27.36
N SER A 26 41.71 -2.34 -27.86
CA SER A 26 42.83 -3.15 -27.43
C SER A 26 43.21 -2.74 -26.00
N GLY A 27 42.53 -3.31 -25.00
CA GLY A 27 42.91 -3.23 -23.60
C GLY A 27 44.07 -4.18 -23.30
N PRO A 28 44.88 -3.89 -22.27
CA PRO A 28 45.99 -4.76 -21.88
C PRO A 28 45.49 -6.17 -21.58
N ALA A 29 46.33 -7.17 -21.98
CA ALA A 29 46.07 -8.59 -21.87
C ALA A 29 45.41 -8.94 -20.52
N SER A 30 44.27 -9.62 -20.59
CA SER A 30 43.57 -10.17 -19.46
C SER A 30 44.54 -11.01 -18.61
N GLN A 31 44.88 -10.48 -17.43
CA GLN A 31 45.41 -11.34 -16.38
C GLN A 31 44.37 -12.43 -16.14
N GLY A 32 44.79 -13.68 -16.34
CA GLY A 32 43.94 -14.82 -16.15
C GLY A 32 43.24 -14.74 -14.80
N TYR A 33 41.91 -14.74 -14.83
CA TYR A 33 41.12 -14.83 -13.63
C TYR A 33 41.48 -16.15 -12.96
N ALA A 34 42.26 -16.11 -11.86
CA ALA A 34 42.38 -17.24 -10.97
C ALA A 34 40.96 -17.54 -10.47
N VAL A 35 40.38 -18.61 -10.98
CA VAL A 35 39.13 -19.15 -10.45
C VAL A 35 39.42 -19.47 -8.99
N PRO A 36 38.75 -18.83 -8.02
CA PRO A 36 38.95 -19.18 -6.62
C PRO A 36 38.66 -20.65 -6.45
N PRO A 37 39.43 -21.37 -5.65
CA PRO A 37 39.25 -22.81 -5.46
C PRO A 37 37.84 -23.04 -4.92
N GLN A 38 37.00 -23.65 -5.71
CA GLN A 38 35.57 -23.90 -5.43
C GLN A 38 35.38 -24.98 -4.37
N TYR A 39 36.48 -25.61 -3.92
CA TYR A 39 36.48 -26.68 -2.95
C TYR A 39 37.60 -26.46 -1.94
N GLY A 40 37.34 -26.84 -0.70
CA GLY A 40 38.35 -26.87 0.34
C GLY A 40 39.61 -27.67 -0.08
N PRO A 41 40.68 -27.64 0.71
CA PRO A 41 41.94 -28.27 0.37
C PRO A 41 41.71 -29.75 -0.07
N PRO A 42 42.48 -30.25 -1.07
CA PRO A 42 42.32 -31.60 -1.58
C PRO A 42 42.31 -32.62 -0.44
N GLY A 43 41.23 -33.40 -0.31
CA GLY A 43 41.11 -34.46 0.70
C GLY A 43 39.98 -34.29 1.72
N GLN A 44 39.25 -33.19 1.72
CA GLN A 44 38.03 -33.08 2.57
C GLN A 44 36.81 -33.60 1.81
N LEU A 45 36.17 -34.64 2.37
CA LEU A 45 34.86 -35.09 1.90
C LEU A 45 33.79 -34.05 2.22
N PRO A 46 32.83 -33.80 1.32
CA PRO A 46 31.73 -32.91 1.58
C PRO A 46 30.92 -33.41 2.79
N PRO A 47 30.30 -32.47 3.55
CA PRO A 47 29.51 -32.85 4.72
C PRO A 47 28.33 -33.75 4.34
N PRO A 48 27.90 -34.66 5.22
CA PRO A 48 26.74 -35.53 4.97
C PRO A 48 25.52 -34.73 4.57
N GLY A 49 24.88 -35.06 3.44
CA GLY A 49 23.73 -34.36 2.90
C GLY A 49 24.02 -33.29 1.85
N TRP A 50 25.29 -33.06 1.48
CA TRP A 50 25.63 -32.17 0.38
C TRP A 50 25.27 -32.79 -0.96
N THR A 51 24.41 -32.14 -1.74
CA THR A 51 24.11 -32.51 -3.11
C THR A 51 24.82 -31.53 -4.07
N PRO A 52 25.54 -32.02 -5.09
CA PRO A 52 26.15 -31.12 -6.06
C PRO A 52 25.05 -30.31 -6.79
N PRO A 53 25.31 -29.03 -7.11
CA PRO A 53 24.37 -28.23 -7.88
C PRO A 53 24.10 -28.86 -9.25
N PRO A 54 22.92 -28.67 -9.84
CA PRO A 54 22.56 -29.24 -11.12
C PRO A 54 23.54 -28.80 -12.22
N PRO A 55 23.77 -29.64 -13.25
CA PRO A 55 24.62 -29.29 -14.37
C PRO A 55 24.22 -27.97 -15.01
N GLY A 56 25.17 -27.06 -15.20
CA GLY A 56 24.91 -25.71 -15.74
C GLY A 56 24.74 -24.62 -14.71
N TRP A 57 24.69 -24.93 -13.40
CA TRP A 57 24.70 -23.92 -12.36
C TRP A 57 26.13 -23.50 -12.03
N ALA A 58 26.50 -22.26 -12.44
CA ALA A 58 27.73 -21.62 -12.00
C ALA A 58 27.39 -20.51 -11.02
N PRO A 59 28.06 -20.37 -9.87
CA PRO A 59 27.89 -19.21 -9.02
C PRO A 59 28.23 -17.93 -9.79
N PRO A 60 27.50 -16.82 -9.56
CA PRO A 60 27.83 -15.58 -10.22
C PRO A 60 29.27 -15.15 -9.89
N PRO A 61 30.01 -14.56 -10.85
CA PRO A 61 31.40 -14.13 -10.62
C PRO A 61 31.45 -13.11 -9.49
N PRO A 62 32.56 -13.07 -8.73
CA PRO A 62 32.74 -12.07 -7.69
C PRO A 62 32.59 -10.66 -8.27
N GLY A 63 31.74 -9.84 -7.65
CA GLY A 63 31.41 -8.51 -8.15
C GLY A 63 30.22 -8.42 -9.11
N TRP A 64 29.54 -9.55 -9.41
CA TRP A 64 28.31 -9.53 -10.19
C TRP A 64 27.18 -8.90 -9.36
N ALA A 65 26.99 -7.59 -9.51
CA ALA A 65 25.76 -6.93 -9.11
C ALA A 65 24.69 -7.39 -10.11
N GLY A 66 23.68 -8.14 -9.68
CA GLY A 66 22.59 -8.60 -10.54
C GLY A 66 22.12 -7.56 -11.58
N PRO A 67 21.22 -7.90 -12.48
CA PRO A 67 20.74 -6.95 -13.48
C PRO A 67 20.29 -5.66 -12.77
N PRO A 68 20.65 -4.48 -13.31
CA PRO A 68 20.30 -3.20 -12.68
C PRO A 68 18.78 -3.16 -12.49
N HIS A 69 18.34 -2.90 -11.25
CA HIS A 69 16.93 -2.70 -11.00
C HIS A 69 16.43 -1.52 -11.84
N PRO A 70 15.28 -1.64 -12.50
CA PRO A 70 14.72 -0.52 -13.23
C PRO A 70 14.60 0.69 -12.30
N PRO A 71 14.89 1.90 -12.77
CA PRO A 71 14.79 3.10 -11.95
C PRO A 71 13.36 3.21 -11.38
N PRO A 72 13.21 3.68 -10.13
CA PRO A 72 11.90 3.83 -9.51
C PRO A 72 11.04 4.79 -10.37
N ALA A 73 9.77 4.45 -10.53
CA ALA A 73 8.81 5.33 -11.19
C ALA A 73 8.71 6.64 -10.39
N LEU A 74 8.70 7.78 -11.10
CA LEU A 74 8.68 9.10 -10.49
C LEU A 74 7.29 9.72 -10.56
N ALA A 75 6.90 10.44 -9.52
CA ALA A 75 5.75 11.34 -9.54
C ALA A 75 6.04 12.56 -10.43
N PRO A 76 5.01 13.34 -10.86
CA PRO A 76 5.23 14.55 -11.65
C PRO A 76 6.18 15.57 -11.01
N GLY A 77 6.26 15.60 -9.67
CA GLY A 77 7.21 16.42 -8.92
C GLY A 77 8.63 15.85 -8.81
N GLY A 78 8.98 14.79 -9.56
CA GLY A 78 10.32 14.19 -9.58
C GLY A 78 10.65 13.30 -8.37
N GLN A 79 9.73 13.12 -7.44
CA GLN A 79 9.93 12.27 -6.27
C GLN A 79 9.63 10.80 -6.60
N PRO A 80 10.36 9.82 -6.03
CA PRO A 80 10.09 8.41 -6.26
C PRO A 80 8.72 8.01 -5.72
N LEU A 81 7.96 7.26 -6.50
CA LEU A 81 6.66 6.73 -6.07
C LEU A 81 6.86 5.70 -4.94
N ALA A 82 5.95 5.69 -3.98
CA ALA A 82 5.90 4.67 -2.95
C ALA A 82 5.54 3.30 -3.54
N SER A 83 6.26 2.25 -3.15
CA SER A 83 5.95 0.89 -3.55
C SER A 83 4.62 0.41 -2.95
N PHE A 84 4.01 -0.62 -3.56
CA PHE A 84 2.82 -1.28 -2.98
C PHE A 84 3.09 -1.76 -1.54
N GLY A 85 4.23 -2.41 -1.31
CA GLY A 85 4.60 -2.92 0.02
C GLY A 85 4.72 -1.82 1.07
N ASP A 86 5.37 -0.69 0.72
CA ASP A 86 5.49 0.45 1.64
C ASP A 86 4.11 1.01 2.03
N ARG A 87 3.19 1.12 1.05
CA ARG A 87 1.83 1.62 1.31
C ARG A 87 1.00 0.64 2.12
N LEU A 88 1.13 -0.67 1.85
CA LEU A 88 0.47 -1.73 2.61
C LEU A 88 0.93 -1.71 4.07
N LEU A 89 2.25 -1.65 4.32
CA LEU A 89 2.79 -1.56 5.69
C LEU A 89 2.31 -0.30 6.41
N ALA A 90 2.30 0.85 5.73
CA ALA A 90 1.76 2.08 6.30
C ALA A 90 0.27 1.92 6.66
N ALA A 91 -0.54 1.28 5.79
CA ALA A 91 -1.94 1.02 6.05
C ALA A 91 -2.16 0.04 7.20
N LEU A 92 -1.32 -0.99 7.34
CA LEU A 92 -1.36 -1.92 8.47
C LEU A 92 -1.04 -1.23 9.80
N ILE A 93 -0.06 -0.33 9.83
CA ILE A 93 0.27 0.46 11.03
C ILE A 93 -0.89 1.38 11.41
N ASP A 94 -1.46 2.10 10.44
CA ASP A 94 -2.63 2.96 10.65
C ASP A 94 -3.85 2.13 11.10
N GLY A 95 -4.03 0.94 10.51
CA GLY A 95 -5.07 -0.03 10.88
C GLY A 95 -4.92 -0.55 12.31
N ALA A 96 -3.70 -0.89 12.72
CA ALA A 96 -3.43 -1.33 14.10
C ALA A 96 -3.73 -0.23 15.12
N LEU A 97 -3.35 1.02 14.80
CA LEU A 97 -3.70 2.18 15.64
C LEU A 97 -5.22 2.37 15.73
N SER A 98 -5.91 2.25 14.60
CA SER A 98 -7.38 2.35 14.55
C SER A 98 -8.06 1.22 15.32
N ALA A 99 -7.56 -0.01 15.20
CA ALA A 99 -8.06 -1.16 15.95
C ALA A 99 -7.92 -0.97 17.47
N LEU A 100 -6.80 -0.39 17.92
CA LEU A 100 -6.60 -0.05 19.32
C LEU A 100 -7.65 0.97 19.82
N VAL A 101 -7.91 2.01 19.02
CA VAL A 101 -8.94 3.02 19.36
C VAL A 101 -10.32 2.37 19.43
N VAL A 102 -10.68 1.54 18.44
CA VAL A 102 -11.95 0.79 18.45
C VAL A 102 -12.05 -0.10 19.70
N MET A 103 -11.00 -0.84 20.03
CA MET A 103 -10.99 -1.70 21.22
C MET A 103 -11.24 -0.91 22.50
N VAL A 104 -10.56 0.22 22.68
CA VAL A 104 -10.72 1.07 23.87
C VAL A 104 -12.14 1.64 23.98
N LEU A 105 -12.75 2.02 22.85
CA LEU A 105 -14.10 2.58 22.83
C LEU A 105 -15.21 1.54 22.96
N LEU A 106 -15.02 0.35 22.33
CA LEU A 106 -16.04 -0.70 22.26
C LEU A 106 -16.03 -1.61 23.47
N LEU A 107 -14.83 -1.98 23.97
CA LEU A 107 -14.70 -3.03 24.98
C LEU A 107 -15.47 -2.74 26.29
N PRO A 108 -15.39 -1.53 26.89
CA PRO A 108 -16.10 -1.27 28.14
C PRO A 108 -17.63 -1.39 28.01
N PRO A 109 -18.31 -0.72 27.06
CA PRO A 109 -19.75 -0.85 26.91
C PRO A 109 -20.17 -2.25 26.45
N PHE A 110 -19.36 -2.95 25.66
CA PHE A 110 -19.64 -4.32 25.25
C PHE A 110 -19.59 -5.27 26.46
N VAL A 111 -18.57 -5.16 27.30
CA VAL A 111 -18.46 -5.96 28.54
C VAL A 111 -19.65 -5.71 29.46
N PHE A 112 -20.08 -4.44 29.59
CA PHE A 112 -21.25 -4.09 30.38
C PHE A 112 -22.54 -4.72 29.85
N LEU A 113 -22.81 -4.62 28.53
CA LEU A 113 -23.95 -5.25 27.89
C LEU A 113 -23.91 -6.78 28.01
N PHE A 114 -22.75 -7.38 27.83
CA PHE A 114 -22.55 -8.81 27.93
C PHE A 114 -22.82 -9.31 29.34
N TRP A 115 -22.32 -8.59 30.36
CA TRP A 115 -22.57 -8.90 31.76
C TRP A 115 -24.07 -8.86 32.10
N ASN A 116 -24.77 -7.81 31.68
CA ASN A 116 -26.22 -7.70 31.88
C ASN A 116 -26.96 -8.85 31.22
N MET A 117 -26.58 -9.20 29.96
CA MET A 117 -27.19 -10.33 29.28
C MET A 117 -26.98 -11.67 30.01
N THR A 118 -25.78 -11.92 30.54
CA THR A 118 -25.50 -13.18 31.27
C THR A 118 -26.35 -13.27 32.56
N THR A 119 -26.59 -12.16 33.22
CA THR A 119 -27.48 -12.12 34.41
C THR A 119 -28.93 -12.39 34.04
N GLU A 120 -29.43 -11.87 32.91
CA GLU A 120 -30.80 -12.12 32.42
C GLU A 120 -30.96 -13.56 31.90
N LEU A 121 -29.93 -14.16 31.28
CA LEU A 121 -29.94 -15.57 30.86
C LEU A 121 -30.12 -16.55 32.06
N ALA A 122 -29.60 -16.19 33.20
CA ALA A 122 -29.69 -17.01 34.44
C ALA A 122 -30.98 -16.75 35.24
N ARG A 123 -31.82 -15.80 34.81
CA ARG A 123 -33.02 -15.40 35.54
C ARG A 123 -34.14 -16.43 35.35
N THR A 124 -34.80 -16.77 36.47
CA THR A 124 -36.03 -17.58 36.46
C THR A 124 -37.24 -16.63 36.43
N ASN A 125 -38.08 -16.77 35.42
CA ASN A 125 -39.31 -15.98 35.29
C ASN A 125 -40.42 -16.47 36.24
N PRO A 126 -41.45 -15.66 36.51
CA PRO A 126 -42.58 -16.07 37.35
C PRO A 126 -43.36 -17.27 36.83
N ASP A 127 -43.28 -17.57 35.56
CA ASP A 127 -43.91 -18.74 34.90
C ASP A 127 -43.04 -20.00 34.99
N GLY A 128 -41.90 -19.95 35.65
CA GLY A 128 -40.95 -21.06 35.81
C GLY A 128 -40.00 -21.24 34.59
N THR A 129 -40.08 -20.44 33.57
CA THR A 129 -39.14 -20.48 32.45
C THR A 129 -37.80 -19.84 32.84
N VAL A 130 -36.69 -20.33 32.27
CA VAL A 130 -35.36 -19.77 32.47
C VAL A 130 -34.92 -19.00 31.26
N GLY A 131 -34.34 -17.82 31.45
CA GLY A 131 -33.82 -16.97 30.40
C GLY A 131 -34.63 -15.69 30.16
N PRO A 132 -34.16 -14.79 29.31
CA PRO A 132 -34.81 -13.53 29.04
C PRO A 132 -36.09 -13.75 28.20
N ARG A 133 -37.13 -13.00 28.57
CA ARG A 133 -38.30 -12.91 27.69
C ARG A 133 -37.92 -12.19 26.39
N PRO A 134 -38.63 -12.48 25.26
CA PRO A 134 -38.28 -11.87 23.97
C PRO A 134 -38.25 -10.35 23.96
N ASP A 135 -39.18 -9.72 24.70
CA ASP A 135 -39.25 -8.27 24.85
C ASP A 135 -38.06 -7.69 25.63
N VAL A 136 -37.63 -8.36 26.69
CA VAL A 136 -36.44 -8.00 27.50
C VAL A 136 -35.18 -8.20 26.66
N PHE A 137 -35.05 -9.32 25.96
CA PHE A 137 -33.89 -9.57 25.10
C PHE A 137 -33.74 -8.52 24.00
N LEU A 138 -34.83 -8.14 23.35
CA LEU A 138 -34.81 -7.12 22.31
C LEU A 138 -34.45 -5.73 22.88
N ASN A 139 -35.08 -5.30 23.97
CA ASN A 139 -34.95 -3.94 24.48
C ASN A 139 -33.69 -3.76 25.35
N GLU A 140 -33.28 -4.78 26.09
CA GLU A 140 -32.16 -4.65 27.05
C GLU A 140 -30.81 -5.07 26.45
N PHE A 141 -30.85 -5.82 25.33
CA PHE A 141 -29.62 -6.28 24.69
C PHE A 141 -29.52 -5.89 23.22
N VAL A 142 -30.46 -6.29 22.35
CA VAL A 142 -30.34 -6.09 20.91
C VAL A 142 -30.36 -4.61 20.54
N LEU A 143 -31.31 -3.85 21.04
CA LEU A 143 -31.45 -2.43 20.75
C LEU A 143 -30.25 -1.62 21.26
N PRO A 144 -29.79 -1.76 22.53
CA PRO A 144 -28.57 -1.10 22.99
C PRO A 144 -27.31 -1.48 22.19
N LEU A 145 -27.18 -2.75 21.77
CA LEU A 145 -26.06 -3.18 20.94
C LEU A 145 -26.06 -2.49 19.57
N ILE A 146 -27.23 -2.42 18.91
CA ILE A 146 -27.35 -1.71 17.62
C ILE A 146 -27.05 -0.22 17.79
N LEU A 147 -27.56 0.41 18.85
CA LEU A 147 -27.32 1.84 19.11
C LEU A 147 -25.84 2.09 19.43
N LEU A 148 -25.19 1.18 20.16
CA LEU A 148 -23.74 1.23 20.43
C LEU A 148 -22.94 1.13 19.14
N GLU A 149 -23.28 0.18 18.27
CA GLU A 149 -22.59 -0.01 16.98
C GLU A 149 -22.76 1.20 16.07
N LEU A 150 -23.97 1.72 15.91
CA LEU A 150 -24.25 2.94 15.13
C LEU A 150 -23.50 4.15 15.70
N GLY A 151 -23.53 4.31 17.03
CA GLY A 151 -22.78 5.38 17.71
C GLY A 151 -21.26 5.26 17.46
N LEU A 152 -20.73 4.04 17.55
CA LEU A 152 -19.31 3.78 17.27
C LEU A 152 -18.95 4.11 15.82
N ILE A 153 -19.78 3.72 14.86
CA ILE A 153 -19.56 4.06 13.43
C ILE A 153 -19.47 5.57 13.26
N VAL A 154 -20.41 6.34 13.84
CA VAL A 154 -20.41 7.81 13.74
C VAL A 154 -19.16 8.40 14.38
N VAL A 155 -18.80 7.96 15.57
CA VAL A 155 -17.59 8.41 16.29
C VAL A 155 -16.33 8.10 15.48
N MET A 156 -16.22 6.88 14.95
CA MET A 156 -15.06 6.47 14.16
C MET A 156 -14.95 7.23 12.83
N LEU A 157 -16.07 7.51 12.16
CA LEU A 157 -16.06 8.37 10.96
C LEU A 157 -15.55 9.77 11.32
N GLY A 158 -15.95 10.32 12.47
CA GLY A 158 -15.43 11.60 12.96
C GLY A 158 -13.93 11.57 13.27
N ILE A 159 -13.46 10.55 13.97
CA ILE A 159 -12.04 10.35 14.29
C ILE A 159 -11.22 10.19 13.01
N TYR A 160 -11.71 9.38 12.05
CA TYR A 160 -11.05 9.20 10.75
C TYR A 160 -11.02 10.49 9.94
N TRP A 161 -12.08 11.31 9.99
CA TRP A 161 -12.06 12.63 9.39
C TRP A 161 -10.96 13.51 9.98
N LEU A 162 -10.88 13.61 11.30
CA LEU A 162 -9.85 14.40 11.98
C LEU A 162 -8.44 13.92 11.61
N TYR A 163 -8.25 12.61 11.55
CA TYR A 163 -6.95 12.00 11.28
C TYR A 163 -6.57 12.04 9.79
N HIS A 164 -7.47 11.64 8.90
CA HIS A 164 -7.19 11.52 7.46
C HIS A 164 -7.46 12.79 6.66
N VAL A 165 -8.13 13.79 7.23
CA VAL A 165 -8.37 15.09 6.57
C VAL A 165 -7.63 16.20 7.30
N GLU A 166 -7.98 16.48 8.55
CA GLU A 166 -7.47 17.65 9.25
C GLU A 166 -5.98 17.53 9.61
N TYR A 167 -5.55 16.37 10.09
CA TYR A 167 -4.13 16.12 10.38
C TYR A 167 -3.31 15.94 9.11
N MET A 168 -3.77 15.08 8.17
CA MET A 168 -3.04 14.78 6.95
C MET A 168 -2.86 15.99 6.03
N LYS A 169 -3.84 16.92 5.92
CA LYS A 169 -3.66 18.13 5.10
C LYS A 169 -2.51 19.03 5.55
N ARG A 170 -2.14 18.96 6.85
CA ARG A 170 -1.05 19.78 7.41
C ARG A 170 0.33 19.15 7.15
N THR A 171 0.41 17.83 7.20
CA THR A 171 1.67 17.07 7.17
C THR A 171 1.89 16.34 5.85
N GLY A 172 0.84 16.06 5.09
CA GLY A 172 0.84 15.14 3.95
C GLY A 172 0.96 13.68 4.37
N GLN A 173 0.89 13.38 5.68
CA GLN A 173 1.22 12.06 6.21
C GLN A 173 0.21 11.64 7.29
N THR A 174 -0.12 10.36 7.35
CA THR A 174 -0.65 9.68 8.54
C THR A 174 0.51 9.15 9.39
N PHE A 175 0.24 8.63 10.57
CA PHE A 175 1.26 8.05 11.43
C PHE A 175 1.99 6.88 10.73
N GLY A 176 1.25 5.93 10.15
CA GLY A 176 1.84 4.82 9.42
C GLY A 176 2.66 5.28 8.21
N LYS A 177 2.16 6.26 7.45
CA LYS A 177 2.92 6.87 6.35
C LYS A 177 4.18 7.57 6.83
N ARG A 178 4.13 8.22 7.99
CA ARG A 178 5.31 8.88 8.58
C ARG A 178 6.38 7.85 8.98
N VAL A 179 5.99 6.74 9.61
CA VAL A 179 6.90 5.64 9.96
C VAL A 179 7.56 5.05 8.71
N MET A 180 6.79 4.87 7.63
CA MET A 180 7.27 4.33 6.36
C MET A 180 7.94 5.36 5.45
N LYS A 181 8.11 6.62 5.92
CA LYS A 181 8.67 7.75 5.15
C LYS A 181 7.90 7.98 3.84
N LEU A 182 6.57 7.95 3.91
CA LEU A 182 5.68 8.20 2.78
C LEU A 182 4.99 9.54 2.95
N ARG A 183 4.69 10.21 1.83
CA ARG A 183 3.92 11.46 1.81
C ARG A 183 2.91 11.46 0.68
N VAL A 184 1.72 11.96 0.95
CA VAL A 184 0.70 12.27 -0.05
C VAL A 184 1.00 13.65 -0.61
N VAL A 185 1.12 13.74 -1.93
CA VAL A 185 1.32 15.00 -2.65
C VAL A 185 0.30 15.13 -3.76
N PRO A 186 -0.10 16.37 -4.14
CA PRO A 186 -0.92 16.57 -5.32
C PRO A 186 -0.23 16.04 -6.58
N LEU A 187 -1.05 15.62 -7.55
CA LEU A 187 -0.57 15.24 -8.88
C LEU A 187 0.01 16.45 -9.63
N ASP A 188 -0.60 17.63 -9.43
CA ASP A 188 -0.05 18.90 -9.91
C ASP A 188 1.07 19.36 -8.97
N PRO A 189 2.33 19.45 -9.43
CA PRO A 189 3.47 19.86 -8.61
C PRO A 189 3.36 21.29 -8.05
N ALA A 190 2.56 22.16 -8.69
CA ALA A 190 2.36 23.54 -8.25
C ALA A 190 1.30 23.65 -7.14
N ALA A 191 0.49 22.61 -6.95
CA ALA A 191 -0.56 22.60 -5.95
C ALA A 191 -0.04 22.16 -4.56
N THR A 192 -0.76 22.57 -3.53
CA THR A 192 -0.57 22.09 -2.14
C THR A 192 -1.72 21.18 -1.74
N LEU A 193 -1.46 20.19 -0.88
CA LEU A 193 -2.50 19.29 -0.38
C LEU A 193 -3.50 20.10 0.48
N ASP A 194 -4.69 20.27 -0.04
CA ASP A 194 -5.77 21.03 0.61
C ASP A 194 -6.80 20.11 1.30
N ARG A 195 -7.74 20.72 2.02
CA ARG A 195 -8.83 20.02 2.72
C ARG A 195 -9.76 19.30 1.75
N ARG A 196 -9.96 19.84 0.54
CA ARG A 196 -10.84 19.27 -0.48
C ARG A 196 -10.25 17.97 -1.04
N MET A 197 -8.97 17.96 -1.35
CA MET A 197 -8.25 16.76 -1.79
C MET A 197 -8.25 15.69 -0.70
N ALA A 198 -7.88 16.06 0.53
CA ALA A 198 -7.91 15.13 1.67
C ALA A 198 -9.33 14.60 1.95
N GLY A 199 -10.36 15.46 1.85
CA GLY A 199 -11.76 15.07 2.02
C GLY A 199 -12.26 14.12 0.93
N ARG A 200 -11.85 14.30 -0.34
CA ARG A 200 -12.19 13.37 -1.42
C ARG A 200 -11.56 11.99 -1.21
N ARG A 201 -10.33 11.96 -0.72
CA ARG A 201 -9.66 10.70 -0.33
C ARG A 201 -10.46 9.98 0.75
N TYR A 202 -10.79 10.71 1.81
CA TYR A 202 -11.59 10.20 2.93
C TYR A 202 -12.96 9.67 2.46
N ALA A 203 -13.64 10.40 1.58
CA ALA A 203 -14.96 10.02 1.09
C ALA A 203 -14.92 8.67 0.34
N VAL A 204 -13.92 8.42 -0.48
CA VAL A 204 -13.78 7.14 -1.19
C VAL A 204 -13.29 6.04 -0.27
N GLN A 205 -12.24 6.30 0.50
CA GLN A 205 -11.56 5.29 1.30
C GLN A 205 -12.37 4.82 2.51
N TYR A 206 -13.14 5.71 3.14
CA TYR A 206 -13.85 5.41 4.39
C TYR A 206 -15.36 5.55 4.27
N LEU A 207 -15.87 6.68 3.74
CA LEU A 207 -17.31 6.90 3.70
C LEU A 207 -17.98 5.97 2.70
N ALA A 208 -17.50 5.89 1.45
CA ALA A 208 -18.06 4.98 0.46
C ALA A 208 -17.85 3.51 0.85
N ALA A 209 -16.70 3.17 1.43
CA ALA A 209 -16.40 1.82 1.90
C ALA A 209 -17.29 1.35 3.06
N ALA A 210 -17.81 2.26 3.88
CA ALA A 210 -18.77 1.94 4.94
C ALA A 210 -20.12 1.42 4.38
N PHE A 211 -20.49 1.86 3.17
CA PHE A 211 -21.75 1.45 2.51
C PHE A 211 -21.57 0.34 1.46
N LEU A 212 -20.36 0.15 0.96
CA LEU A 212 -20.03 -0.83 -0.08
C LEU A 212 -18.96 -1.80 0.42
N PRO A 213 -19.39 -2.94 1.00
CA PRO A 213 -18.46 -3.97 1.45
C PRO A 213 -17.51 -4.41 0.33
N GLY A 214 -16.22 -4.47 0.61
CA GLY A 214 -15.20 -4.83 -0.38
C GLY A 214 -14.60 -3.66 -1.16
N LEU A 215 -15.20 -2.48 -1.17
CA LEU A 215 -14.64 -1.31 -1.85
C LEU A 215 -13.24 -0.95 -1.32
N SER A 216 -12.97 -1.13 -0.03
CA SER A 216 -11.65 -0.89 0.57
C SER A 216 -10.56 -1.76 -0.05
N TYR A 217 -10.87 -3.03 -0.35
CA TYR A 217 -9.92 -3.94 -1.02
C TYR A 217 -9.68 -3.51 -2.46
N LEU A 218 -10.76 -3.19 -3.19
CA LEU A 218 -10.66 -2.71 -4.56
C LEU A 218 -9.86 -1.40 -4.62
N ASP A 219 -10.14 -0.46 -3.73
CA ASP A 219 -9.41 0.80 -3.61
C ASP A 219 -7.92 0.58 -3.39
N GLY A 220 -7.55 -0.22 -2.37
CA GLY A 220 -6.15 -0.48 -2.03
C GLY A 220 -5.39 -1.26 -3.09
N LEU A 221 -6.04 -2.22 -3.76
CA LEU A 221 -5.42 -3.05 -4.78
C LEU A 221 -5.35 -2.37 -6.15
N TRP A 222 -6.17 -1.34 -6.41
CA TRP A 222 -6.23 -0.65 -7.70
C TRP A 222 -4.87 -0.16 -8.20
N GLN A 223 -4.00 0.27 -7.31
CA GLN A 223 -2.66 0.73 -7.63
C GLN A 223 -1.77 -0.32 -8.36
N LEU A 224 -2.10 -1.61 -8.29
CA LEU A 224 -1.35 -2.68 -8.97
C LEU A 224 -1.52 -2.60 -10.49
N TRP A 225 -2.67 -2.15 -10.96
CA TRP A 225 -3.00 -1.99 -12.39
C TRP A 225 -2.81 -0.56 -12.88
N ASP A 226 -2.84 0.41 -11.98
CA ASP A 226 -2.77 1.82 -12.34
C ASP A 226 -1.37 2.22 -12.82
N LYS A 227 -1.29 2.80 -14.01
CA LYS A 227 -0.05 3.31 -14.60
C LYS A 227 -0.31 4.74 -15.12
N PRO A 228 0.67 5.62 -15.09
CA PRO A 228 2.05 5.41 -14.62
C PRO A 228 2.24 5.62 -13.10
N TRP A 229 1.26 6.21 -12.39
CA TRP A 229 1.47 6.74 -11.03
C TRP A 229 1.05 5.81 -9.89
N GLN A 230 0.60 4.59 -10.19
CA GLN A 230 0.24 3.58 -9.19
C GLN A 230 -0.71 4.14 -8.12
N GLN A 231 -1.77 4.83 -8.55
CA GLN A 231 -2.75 5.44 -7.66
C GLN A 231 -3.79 4.42 -7.19
N CYS A 232 -4.17 4.49 -5.90
CA CYS A 232 -5.41 3.89 -5.43
C CYS A 232 -6.61 4.64 -6.00
N LEU A 233 -7.84 4.12 -5.87
CA LEU A 233 -9.05 4.83 -6.31
C LEU A 233 -9.19 6.17 -5.61
N HIS A 234 -9.04 6.20 -4.28
CA HIS A 234 -9.09 7.44 -3.50
C HIS A 234 -8.03 8.46 -3.93
N ASP A 235 -6.84 8.01 -4.37
CA ASP A 235 -5.80 8.88 -4.92
C ASP A 235 -6.25 9.53 -6.24
N LYS A 236 -6.86 8.75 -7.13
CA LYS A 236 -7.37 9.23 -8.41
C LYS A 236 -8.48 10.26 -8.25
N PHE A 237 -9.48 9.97 -7.40
CA PHE A 237 -10.57 10.88 -7.13
C PHE A 237 -10.12 12.20 -6.50
N ALA A 238 -9.03 12.16 -5.76
CA ALA A 238 -8.46 13.35 -5.12
C ALA A 238 -7.42 14.08 -5.95
N GLY A 239 -6.91 13.48 -7.05
CA GLY A 239 -5.82 14.03 -7.82
C GLY A 239 -4.49 14.06 -7.04
N THR A 240 -4.19 12.98 -6.31
CA THR A 240 -2.99 12.87 -5.46
C THR A 240 -2.19 11.63 -5.80
N VAL A 241 -0.93 11.61 -5.37
CA VAL A 241 -0.04 10.44 -5.44
C VAL A 241 0.69 10.26 -4.12
N VAL A 242 1.18 9.06 -3.85
CA VAL A 242 2.00 8.78 -2.67
C VAL A 242 3.45 8.61 -3.08
N VAL A 243 4.32 9.40 -2.48
CA VAL A 243 5.75 9.40 -2.77
C VAL A 243 6.56 8.95 -1.56
N LYS A 244 7.75 8.45 -1.81
CA LYS A 244 8.73 8.15 -0.76
C LYS A 244 9.55 9.42 -0.52
N VAL A 245 9.67 9.82 0.76
CA VAL A 245 10.52 10.95 1.15
C VAL A 245 11.83 10.43 1.69
N SER A 246 12.92 11.01 1.21
CA SER A 246 14.25 10.75 1.77
C SER A 246 14.29 11.18 3.23
N ALA A 247 15.07 10.48 4.04
CA ALA A 247 15.30 10.84 5.42
C ALA A 247 16.10 12.15 5.51
#